data_68d9a2ca983a59588afb6a319935eb3a
#
_entry.id   68d9a2ca983a59588afb6a319935eb3a
#
_cell.length_a   1.000
_cell.length_b   1.000
_cell.length_c   1.000
_cell.angle_alpha   90.00
_cell.angle_beta   90.00
_cell.angle_gamma   90.00
#
_symmetry.space_group_name_H-M   'P 1'
#
loop_
_entity.id
_entity.type
_entity.pdbx_description
1 polymer ?
#
loop_
_entity_poly.entity_id
_entity_poly.type
_entity_poly.pdbx_seq_one_letter_code
_entity_poly.pdbx_strand_id
1 'polypeptide(L)'
;MQSFLHHASKNKLINPTLKKYFEQVDMMTPPNSNIGFRLDINGLRAYAVLMVLFFHFKVPGFNAGFLGVDIFFVISGFLMTAIICSSLEKNSFKLFDFYMARIRRIFPALMILIIILLVLGWFWLPLPDYMFLGTQSSSALSFNSNLYYWRTSNYFDGTAHEKWLLHTWTLGIEFQFYLLLPIYLLLLTKIKSERRTLLYGLCFAFLGSLLLSIAISHSKPVVPVRGWEFVAGGLVYLAAKEFPQLQRFAKVYFVAGCFLLLLAMLIIHKGLVWPSAWAALPVLGTVLVILSQQEDSMLTTHPVAQWLGDRSYSIYLWHWPVVVGLYFGSVQDDLNWILFGLVLSLILGHLSYLLVEIPSRQFLTKFRLSRQALVIFSFGLLASLSAIAISAKLLPFEEIRLPKIVEIAAAETWDIDPRREECNASHDKIGSPSCVYGKEKILAILMGDSHASAIASSLGTAASHFNSGVISWFMDSCPTLDGIRYIDHKEYSADSCDLLNQWANEELKKYPNIPLVLVSRTSEYVKGVNEPDQSERSKLGCVLIWLCTK
;
A
#
# COMPACT_ATOMS: atom_id res chain seq x y z
N MET A 1 -31.92 11.99 -19.91
CA MET A 1 -30.90 13.08 -19.84
C MET A 1 -31.10 14.10 -20.93
N GLN A 2 -31.18 13.76 -22.23
CA GLN A 2 -31.49 14.74 -23.29
C GLN A 2 -32.84 15.46 -23.10
N SER A 3 -33.87 14.78 -22.62
CA SER A 3 -35.18 15.38 -22.30
C SER A 3 -35.12 16.36 -21.12
N PHE A 4 -34.29 16.09 -20.11
CA PHE A 4 -34.07 16.97 -18.96
C PHE A 4 -33.25 18.20 -19.34
N LEU A 5 -32.21 18.03 -20.15
CA LEU A 5 -31.39 19.14 -20.68
C LEU A 5 -32.21 20.06 -21.62
N HIS A 6 -33.15 19.50 -22.37
CA HIS A 6 -34.03 20.28 -23.22
C HIS A 6 -35.05 21.09 -22.41
N HIS A 7 -35.51 20.56 -21.26
CA HIS A 7 -36.40 21.28 -20.34
C HIS A 7 -35.68 22.34 -19.51
N ALA A 8 -34.46 22.02 -19.02
CA ALA A 8 -33.64 22.92 -18.21
C ALA A 8 -33.00 24.06 -19.05
N SER A 9 -32.72 23.82 -20.34
CA SER A 9 -32.23 24.84 -21.29
C SER A 9 -33.29 25.92 -21.58
N LYS A 10 -34.58 25.60 -21.49
CA LYS A 10 -35.67 26.58 -21.63
C LYS A 10 -35.84 27.52 -20.42
N ASN A 11 -35.34 27.13 -19.26
CA ASN A 11 -35.52 27.85 -17.99
C ASN A 11 -34.26 28.56 -17.50
N LYS A 12 -33.43 29.17 -18.29
CA LYS A 12 -32.30 30.08 -17.89
C LYS A 12 -31.62 29.83 -16.51
N LEU A 13 -31.80 28.65 -15.90
CA LEU A 13 -31.39 28.29 -14.52
C LEU A 13 -30.07 27.52 -14.42
N ILE A 14 -29.46 27.20 -15.57
CA ILE A 14 -28.16 26.49 -15.55
C ILE A 14 -27.05 27.53 -15.64
N ASN A 15 -26.28 27.63 -14.58
CA ASN A 15 -25.02 28.38 -14.54
C ASN A 15 -24.12 27.95 -15.72
N PRO A 16 -23.56 28.89 -16.51
CA PRO A 16 -22.69 28.62 -17.66
C PRO A 16 -21.51 27.69 -17.31
N THR A 17 -21.04 27.75 -16.07
CA THR A 17 -19.99 26.88 -15.52
C THR A 17 -20.44 25.43 -15.42
N LEU A 18 -21.69 25.19 -15.02
CA LEU A 18 -22.28 23.84 -14.96
C LEU A 18 -22.51 23.27 -16.36
N LYS A 19 -22.92 24.09 -17.33
CA LYS A 19 -23.07 23.66 -18.72
C LYS A 19 -21.74 23.24 -19.32
N LYS A 20 -20.69 24.02 -19.11
CA LYS A 20 -19.33 23.69 -19.56
C LYS A 20 -18.78 22.46 -18.86
N TYR A 21 -19.12 22.24 -17.58
CA TYR A 21 -18.78 21.05 -16.82
C TYR A 21 -19.47 19.79 -17.39
N PHE A 22 -20.75 19.85 -17.71
CA PHE A 22 -21.48 18.74 -18.32
C PHE A 22 -20.99 18.42 -19.74
N GLU A 23 -20.63 19.42 -20.53
CA GLU A 23 -20.01 19.23 -21.85
C GLU A 23 -18.64 18.57 -21.74
N GLN A 24 -17.85 18.87 -20.72
CA GLN A 24 -16.58 18.17 -20.42
C GLN A 24 -16.79 16.72 -19.94
N VAL A 25 -17.83 16.47 -19.16
CA VAL A 25 -18.18 15.14 -18.65
C VAL A 25 -18.66 14.22 -19.78
N ASP A 26 -19.44 14.73 -20.75
CA ASP A 26 -19.84 13.95 -21.94
C ASP A 26 -18.64 13.55 -22.82
N MET A 27 -17.58 14.38 -22.86
CA MET A 27 -16.32 14.00 -23.54
C MET A 27 -15.50 12.94 -22.77
N MET A 28 -15.81 12.68 -21.49
CA MET A 28 -15.11 11.69 -20.65
C MET A 28 -15.71 10.29 -20.75
N THR A 29 -16.92 10.14 -21.25
CA THR A 29 -17.52 8.83 -21.52
C THR A 29 -17.02 8.31 -22.87
N PRO A 30 -16.66 7.00 -22.98
CA PRO A 30 -16.35 6.44 -24.28
C PRO A 30 -17.57 6.63 -25.21
N PRO A 31 -17.37 6.99 -26.48
CA PRO A 31 -18.46 7.36 -27.40
C PRO A 31 -19.53 6.28 -27.63
N ASN A 32 -19.37 5.07 -27.05
CA ASN A 32 -20.28 3.95 -27.17
C ASN A 32 -20.79 3.35 -25.86
N SER A 33 -20.51 3.96 -24.68
CA SER A 33 -21.06 3.46 -23.41
C SER A 33 -22.38 4.16 -23.10
N ASN A 34 -23.51 3.41 -23.15
CA ASN A 34 -24.80 3.88 -22.64
C ASN A 34 -24.89 3.83 -21.09
N ILE A 35 -23.76 3.79 -20.39
CA ILE A 35 -23.72 3.95 -18.94
C ILE A 35 -23.64 5.44 -18.70
N GLY A 36 -24.76 6.07 -18.30
CA GLY A 36 -24.78 7.46 -17.88
C GLY A 36 -23.76 7.70 -16.76
N PHE A 37 -23.22 8.90 -16.69
CA PHE A 37 -22.34 9.28 -15.58
C PHE A 37 -23.13 9.21 -14.27
N ARG A 38 -22.68 8.41 -13.32
CA ARG A 38 -23.31 8.15 -12.02
C ARG A 38 -22.75 9.16 -10.99
N LEU A 39 -23.55 10.19 -10.64
CA LEU A 39 -23.16 11.21 -9.66
C LEU A 39 -22.97 10.63 -8.26
N ASP A 40 -23.77 9.65 -7.87
CA ASP A 40 -23.68 8.96 -6.58
C ASP A 40 -22.36 8.20 -6.43
N ILE A 41 -21.93 7.49 -7.47
CA ILE A 41 -20.64 6.79 -7.49
C ILE A 41 -19.48 7.78 -7.43
N ASN A 42 -19.56 8.87 -8.16
CA ASN A 42 -18.51 9.89 -8.13
C ASN A 42 -18.42 10.58 -6.75
N GLY A 43 -19.56 10.86 -6.12
CA GLY A 43 -19.60 11.33 -4.73
C GLY A 43 -19.01 10.32 -3.76
N LEU A 44 -19.32 9.03 -3.91
CA LEU A 44 -18.75 7.97 -3.07
C LEU A 44 -17.22 7.87 -3.20
N ARG A 45 -16.67 8.09 -4.41
CA ARG A 45 -15.20 8.18 -4.63
C ARG A 45 -14.58 9.36 -3.89
N ALA A 46 -15.32 10.48 -3.77
CA ALA A 46 -14.85 11.64 -3.01
C ALA A 46 -14.69 11.29 -1.52
N TYR A 47 -15.69 10.65 -0.93
CA TYR A 47 -15.60 10.20 0.47
C TYR A 47 -14.49 9.17 0.67
N ALA A 48 -14.36 8.21 -0.23
CA ALA A 48 -13.31 7.20 -0.16
C ALA A 48 -11.90 7.81 -0.16
N VAL A 49 -11.62 8.77 -1.06
CA VAL A 49 -10.31 9.41 -1.09
C VAL A 49 -10.05 10.29 0.13
N LEU A 50 -11.07 11.00 0.64
CA LEU A 50 -10.93 11.80 1.86
C LEU A 50 -10.67 10.91 3.09
N MET A 51 -11.36 9.77 3.21
CA MET A 51 -11.09 8.80 4.29
C MET A 51 -9.64 8.35 4.28
N VAL A 52 -9.11 7.96 3.12
CA VAL A 52 -7.70 7.55 2.95
C VAL A 52 -6.75 8.70 3.30
N LEU A 53 -7.05 9.89 2.83
CA LEU A 53 -6.25 11.09 3.10
C LEU A 53 -6.15 11.35 4.61
N PHE A 54 -7.29 11.49 5.27
CA PHE A 54 -7.37 11.81 6.69
C PHE A 54 -6.74 10.72 7.57
N PHE A 55 -6.83 9.46 7.15
CA PHE A 55 -6.17 8.36 7.83
C PHE A 55 -4.63 8.51 7.78
N HIS A 56 -4.06 8.74 6.61
CA HIS A 56 -2.62 8.82 6.45
C HIS A 56 -2.01 10.09 7.06
N PHE A 57 -2.78 11.17 7.11
CA PHE A 57 -2.41 12.39 7.83
C PHE A 57 -2.76 12.36 9.32
N LYS A 58 -3.18 11.21 9.86
CA LYS A 58 -3.51 11.00 11.28
C LYS A 58 -4.57 11.98 11.83
N VAL A 59 -5.51 12.42 10.98
CA VAL A 59 -6.60 13.32 11.40
C VAL A 59 -7.46 12.61 12.45
N PRO A 60 -7.72 13.23 13.62
CA PRO A 60 -8.54 12.64 14.66
C PRO A 60 -9.92 12.21 14.15
N GLY A 61 -10.39 11.04 14.56
CA GLY A 61 -11.68 10.47 14.13
C GLY A 61 -11.61 9.62 12.85
N PHE A 62 -10.48 9.59 12.13
CA PHE A 62 -10.33 8.82 10.89
C PHE A 62 -9.40 7.60 11.02
N ASN A 63 -9.32 6.99 12.20
CA ASN A 63 -8.47 5.80 12.44
C ASN A 63 -8.80 4.60 11.54
N ALA A 64 -10.02 4.51 11.03
CA ALA A 64 -10.48 3.51 10.07
C ALA A 64 -10.52 4.03 8.62
N GLY A 65 -9.89 5.17 8.31
CA GLY A 65 -9.98 5.77 6.97
C GLY A 65 -9.36 4.92 5.85
N PHE A 66 -8.53 3.92 6.18
CA PHE A 66 -8.04 2.92 5.22
C PHE A 66 -9.18 2.13 4.53
N LEU A 67 -10.38 2.08 5.12
CA LEU A 67 -11.59 1.48 4.52
C LEU A 67 -11.98 2.16 3.20
N GLY A 68 -11.50 3.36 2.93
CA GLY A 68 -11.68 4.01 1.62
C GLY A 68 -11.15 3.17 0.45
N VAL A 69 -10.13 2.33 0.69
CA VAL A 69 -9.61 1.40 -0.32
C VAL A 69 -10.64 0.33 -0.67
N ASP A 70 -11.31 -0.26 0.33
CA ASP A 70 -12.35 -1.28 0.12
C ASP A 70 -13.53 -0.69 -0.68
N ILE A 71 -13.91 0.56 -0.39
CA ILE A 71 -14.91 1.30 -1.16
C ILE A 71 -14.47 1.43 -2.62
N PHE A 72 -13.21 1.81 -2.89
CA PHE A 72 -12.69 1.89 -4.26
C PHE A 72 -12.73 0.56 -4.99
N PHE A 73 -12.41 -0.55 -4.32
CA PHE A 73 -12.44 -1.87 -4.93
C PHE A 73 -13.85 -2.27 -5.37
N VAL A 74 -14.87 -2.02 -4.53
CA VAL A 74 -16.27 -2.27 -4.91
C VAL A 74 -16.69 -1.39 -6.10
N ILE A 75 -16.36 -0.10 -6.08
CA ILE A 75 -16.65 0.82 -7.19
C ILE A 75 -15.99 0.35 -8.48
N SER A 76 -14.71 -0.02 -8.43
CA SER A 76 -13.95 -0.52 -9.58
C SER A 76 -14.56 -1.79 -10.14
N GLY A 77 -14.95 -2.72 -9.30
CA GLY A 77 -15.65 -3.94 -9.70
C GLY A 77 -16.98 -3.69 -10.40
N PHE A 78 -17.80 -2.78 -9.83
CA PHE A 78 -19.05 -2.33 -10.44
C PHE A 78 -18.84 -1.74 -11.84
N LEU A 79 -17.95 -0.74 -11.94
CA LEU A 79 -17.71 -0.02 -13.20
C LEU A 79 -17.14 -0.95 -14.29
N MET A 80 -16.19 -1.81 -13.95
CA MET A 80 -15.59 -2.72 -14.94
C MET A 80 -16.59 -3.76 -15.42
N THR A 81 -17.35 -4.37 -14.52
CA THR A 81 -18.41 -5.31 -14.91
C THR A 81 -19.45 -4.63 -15.79
N ALA A 82 -19.84 -3.40 -15.44
CA ALA A 82 -20.80 -2.62 -16.22
C ALA A 82 -20.30 -2.32 -17.65
N ILE A 83 -19.03 -1.92 -17.80
CA ILE A 83 -18.42 -1.64 -19.11
C ILE A 83 -18.34 -2.93 -19.96
N ILE A 84 -17.88 -4.03 -19.38
CA ILE A 84 -17.72 -5.30 -20.09
C ILE A 84 -19.08 -5.85 -20.50
N CYS A 85 -20.01 -6.00 -19.56
CA CYS A 85 -21.32 -6.60 -19.84
C CYS A 85 -22.13 -5.77 -20.83
N SER A 86 -22.15 -4.42 -20.72
CA SER A 86 -22.86 -3.60 -21.70
C SER A 86 -22.25 -3.64 -23.10
N SER A 87 -20.93 -3.85 -23.21
CA SER A 87 -20.26 -4.02 -24.49
C SER A 87 -20.48 -5.42 -25.07
N LEU A 88 -20.58 -6.45 -24.23
CA LEU A 88 -20.93 -7.80 -24.63
C LEU A 88 -22.38 -7.90 -25.13
N GLU A 89 -23.32 -7.26 -24.43
CA GLU A 89 -24.74 -7.18 -24.85
C GLU A 89 -24.89 -6.53 -26.24
N LYS A 90 -23.98 -5.62 -26.62
CA LYS A 90 -23.93 -4.97 -27.94
C LYS A 90 -23.08 -5.70 -28.98
N ASN A 91 -22.49 -6.83 -28.66
CA ASN A 91 -21.50 -7.52 -29.49
C ASN A 91 -20.33 -6.65 -29.93
N SER A 92 -19.95 -5.63 -29.13
CA SER A 92 -18.91 -4.64 -29.44
C SER A 92 -17.68 -4.74 -28.55
N PHE A 93 -17.63 -5.71 -27.64
CA PHE A 93 -16.51 -5.85 -26.71
C PHE A 93 -15.24 -6.31 -27.40
N LYS A 94 -14.16 -5.54 -27.22
CA LYS A 94 -12.82 -5.87 -27.67
C LYS A 94 -11.86 -5.81 -26.48
N LEU A 95 -11.25 -6.92 -26.16
CA LEU A 95 -10.37 -7.08 -24.99
C LEU A 95 -9.21 -6.09 -25.00
N PHE A 96 -8.55 -5.92 -26.15
CA PHE A 96 -7.42 -4.99 -26.29
C PHE A 96 -7.86 -3.53 -26.09
N ASP A 97 -9.01 -3.13 -26.62
CA ASP A 97 -9.55 -1.76 -26.46
C ASP A 97 -9.86 -1.48 -24.98
N PHE A 98 -10.38 -2.47 -24.28
CA PHE A 98 -10.64 -2.39 -22.84
C PHE A 98 -9.35 -2.16 -22.05
N TYR A 99 -8.31 -2.96 -22.28
CA TYR A 99 -7.02 -2.80 -21.59
C TYR A 99 -6.38 -1.45 -21.90
N MET A 100 -6.36 -1.05 -23.15
CA MET A 100 -5.80 0.25 -23.53
C MET A 100 -6.56 1.43 -22.91
N ALA A 101 -7.88 1.33 -22.74
CA ALA A 101 -8.66 2.36 -22.06
C ALA A 101 -8.30 2.47 -20.58
N ARG A 102 -7.95 1.36 -19.89
CA ARG A 102 -7.49 1.38 -18.49
C ARG A 102 -6.08 1.94 -18.37
N ILE A 103 -5.17 1.47 -19.22
CA ILE A 103 -3.78 1.95 -19.23
C ILE A 103 -3.72 3.46 -19.49
N ARG A 104 -4.45 3.97 -20.49
CA ARG A 104 -4.53 5.42 -20.77
C ARG A 104 -5.03 6.25 -19.58
N ARG A 105 -5.85 5.65 -18.72
CA ARG A 105 -6.40 6.33 -17.54
C ARG A 105 -5.40 6.36 -16.38
N ILE A 106 -4.68 5.27 -16.15
CA ILE A 106 -3.89 5.05 -14.92
C ILE A 106 -2.43 5.41 -15.14
N PHE A 107 -1.84 4.89 -16.22
CA PHE A 107 -0.40 4.87 -16.41
C PHE A 107 0.26 6.26 -16.54
N PRO A 108 -0.29 7.25 -17.29
CA PRO A 108 0.39 8.53 -17.48
C PRO A 108 0.60 9.31 -16.19
N ALA A 109 -0.40 9.38 -15.32
CA ALA A 109 -0.29 10.10 -14.06
C ALA A 109 0.68 9.40 -13.07
N LEU A 110 0.64 8.06 -13.02
CA LEU A 110 1.59 7.27 -12.24
C LEU A 110 3.03 7.47 -12.73
N MET A 111 3.24 7.46 -14.03
CA MET A 111 4.57 7.66 -14.63
C MET A 111 5.15 9.05 -14.30
N ILE A 112 4.34 10.10 -14.42
CA ILE A 112 4.77 11.47 -14.08
C ILE A 112 5.10 11.61 -12.60
N LEU A 113 4.28 11.02 -11.71
CA LEU A 113 4.59 10.96 -10.28
C LEU A 113 5.97 10.33 -10.04
N ILE A 114 6.21 9.16 -10.63
CA ILE A 114 7.48 8.43 -10.47
C ILE A 114 8.66 9.24 -11.01
N ILE A 115 8.53 9.86 -12.18
CA ILE A 115 9.59 10.71 -12.75
C ILE A 115 9.91 11.87 -11.79
N ILE A 116 8.90 12.55 -11.26
CA ILE A 116 9.10 13.65 -10.30
C ILE A 116 9.78 13.15 -9.03
N LEU A 117 9.35 12.01 -8.48
CA LEU A 117 9.99 11.44 -7.29
C LEU A 117 11.44 11.01 -7.55
N LEU A 118 11.74 10.44 -8.71
CA LEU A 118 13.11 10.09 -9.07
C LEU A 118 13.99 11.33 -9.25
N VAL A 119 13.46 12.40 -9.86
CA VAL A 119 14.19 13.67 -10.00
C VAL A 119 14.43 14.32 -8.64
N LEU A 120 13.41 14.41 -7.79
CA LEU A 120 13.55 14.98 -6.45
C LEU A 120 14.45 14.11 -5.56
N GLY A 121 14.28 12.80 -5.60
CA GLY A 121 15.08 11.85 -4.84
C GLY A 121 16.57 11.91 -5.19
N TRP A 122 16.89 12.25 -6.44
CA TRP A 122 18.27 12.48 -6.86
C TRP A 122 18.98 13.53 -6.01
N PHE A 123 18.30 14.59 -5.62
CA PHE A 123 18.90 15.71 -4.88
C PHE A 123 18.84 15.56 -3.37
N TRP A 124 17.95 14.71 -2.83
CA TRP A 124 17.68 14.68 -1.39
C TRP A 124 17.84 13.32 -0.73
N LEU A 125 17.73 12.20 -1.49
CA LEU A 125 17.82 10.88 -0.89
C LEU A 125 19.27 10.37 -0.89
N PRO A 126 19.77 9.81 0.22
CA PRO A 126 21.01 9.02 0.22
C PRO A 126 20.93 7.87 -0.78
N LEU A 127 22.09 7.40 -1.23
CA LEU A 127 22.16 6.38 -2.29
C LEU A 127 21.32 5.12 -2.00
N PRO A 128 21.35 4.53 -0.79
CA PRO A 128 20.51 3.38 -0.46
C PRO A 128 19.01 3.65 -0.63
N ASP A 129 18.50 4.77 -0.11
CA ASP A 129 17.08 5.15 -0.21
C ASP A 129 16.69 5.46 -1.65
N TYR A 130 17.59 6.07 -2.42
CA TYR A 130 17.36 6.35 -3.84
C TYR A 130 17.27 5.08 -4.67
N MET A 131 18.13 4.08 -4.39
CA MET A 131 18.06 2.76 -5.02
C MET A 131 16.76 2.04 -4.66
N PHE A 132 16.34 2.15 -3.39
CA PHE A 132 15.08 1.59 -2.93
C PHE A 132 13.88 2.25 -3.63
N LEU A 133 13.88 3.58 -3.81
CA LEU A 133 12.89 4.29 -4.62
C LEU A 133 12.88 3.78 -6.08
N GLY A 134 14.05 3.50 -6.67
CA GLY A 134 14.16 2.90 -8.00
C GLY A 134 13.46 1.54 -8.09
N THR A 135 13.67 0.67 -7.12
CA THR A 135 13.02 -0.65 -7.05
C THR A 135 11.50 -0.53 -6.87
N GLN A 136 11.04 0.36 -5.98
CA GLN A 136 9.62 0.65 -5.82
C GLN A 136 9.00 1.19 -7.11
N SER A 137 9.71 2.07 -7.81
CA SER A 137 9.27 2.65 -9.09
C SER A 137 9.08 1.59 -10.17
N SER A 138 10.04 0.68 -10.32
CA SER A 138 9.93 -0.44 -11.25
C SER A 138 8.75 -1.35 -10.94
N SER A 139 8.53 -1.68 -9.66
CA SER A 139 7.41 -2.51 -9.24
C SER A 139 6.05 -1.82 -9.45
N ALA A 140 5.96 -0.51 -9.24
CA ALA A 140 4.75 0.28 -9.47
C ALA A 140 4.40 0.39 -10.97
N LEU A 141 5.38 0.63 -11.83
CA LEU A 141 5.20 0.71 -13.29
C LEU A 141 4.77 -0.63 -13.90
N SER A 142 5.20 -1.74 -13.33
CA SER A 142 4.80 -3.09 -13.74
C SER A 142 3.51 -3.59 -13.07
N PHE A 143 2.85 -2.76 -12.25
CA PHE A 143 1.63 -3.09 -11.49
C PHE A 143 1.76 -4.36 -10.62
N ASN A 144 2.95 -4.61 -10.09
CA ASN A 144 3.22 -5.74 -9.20
C ASN A 144 3.69 -5.31 -7.80
N SER A 145 3.55 -4.03 -7.44
CA SER A 145 3.98 -3.47 -6.16
C SER A 145 3.35 -4.18 -4.94
N ASN A 146 2.12 -4.71 -5.07
CA ASN A 146 1.51 -5.54 -4.03
C ASN A 146 2.31 -6.82 -3.75
N LEU A 147 2.81 -7.50 -4.79
CA LEU A 147 3.63 -8.69 -4.66
C LEU A 147 5.03 -8.36 -4.16
N TYR A 148 5.58 -7.24 -4.63
CA TYR A 148 6.87 -6.74 -4.17
C TYR A 148 6.85 -6.47 -2.66
N TYR A 149 5.93 -5.64 -2.16
CA TYR A 149 5.85 -5.33 -0.74
C TYR A 149 5.50 -6.56 0.12
N TRP A 150 4.67 -7.47 -0.39
CA TRP A 150 4.39 -8.70 0.33
C TRP A 150 5.62 -9.60 0.50
N ARG A 151 6.47 -9.71 -0.54
CA ARG A 151 7.68 -10.53 -0.50
C ARG A 151 8.80 -9.92 0.33
N THR A 152 8.92 -8.60 0.32
CA THR A 152 9.96 -7.87 1.03
C THR A 152 9.60 -7.55 2.47
N SER A 153 8.32 -7.71 2.86
CA SER A 153 7.86 -7.47 4.22
C SER A 153 8.45 -8.53 5.16
N ASN A 154 9.47 -8.14 5.91
CA ASN A 154 10.16 -8.97 6.90
C ASN A 154 10.51 -8.12 8.13
N TYR A 155 11.18 -8.72 9.13
CA TYR A 155 11.58 -8.06 10.37
C TYR A 155 12.47 -6.81 10.14
N PHE A 156 13.32 -6.82 9.11
CA PHE A 156 14.22 -5.71 8.76
C PHE A 156 13.62 -4.73 7.74
N ASP A 157 12.36 -4.94 7.36
CA ASP A 157 11.71 -4.05 6.41
C ASP A 157 11.46 -2.68 7.06
N GLY A 158 11.85 -1.61 6.37
CA GLY A 158 11.65 -0.25 6.81
C GLY A 158 10.16 0.06 7.09
N THR A 159 9.92 1.07 7.89
CA THR A 159 8.55 1.47 8.23
C THR A 159 7.75 1.81 6.97
N ALA A 160 6.43 1.73 7.05
CA ALA A 160 5.57 2.09 5.93
C ALA A 160 5.88 3.49 5.37
N HIS A 161 6.25 4.44 6.25
CA HIS A 161 6.53 5.82 5.90
C HIS A 161 7.92 6.06 5.27
N GLU A 162 8.75 5.03 5.18
CA GLU A 162 10.02 5.08 4.43
C GLU A 162 9.83 4.66 2.96
N LYS A 163 8.66 4.16 2.59
CA LYS A 163 8.34 3.62 1.28
C LYS A 163 7.55 4.63 0.44
N TRP A 164 8.24 5.41 -0.39
CA TRP A 164 7.69 6.51 -1.19
C TRP A 164 6.50 6.13 -2.08
N LEU A 165 6.42 4.87 -2.52
CA LEU A 165 5.39 4.38 -3.43
C LEU A 165 4.55 3.24 -2.83
N LEU A 166 4.53 3.09 -1.49
CA LEU A 166 3.79 2.01 -0.83
C LEU A 166 2.34 1.92 -1.29
N HIS A 167 1.64 3.07 -1.34
CA HIS A 167 0.21 3.14 -1.71
C HIS A 167 -0.11 2.53 -3.08
N THR A 168 0.89 2.36 -3.96
CA THR A 168 0.69 1.75 -5.29
C THR A 168 0.38 0.26 -5.24
N TRP A 169 0.48 -0.39 -4.05
CA TRP A 169 0.05 -1.78 -3.88
C TRP A 169 -1.42 -2.00 -4.25
N THR A 170 -2.27 -1.01 -3.99
CA THR A 170 -3.70 -1.08 -4.35
C THR A 170 -3.90 -1.03 -5.86
N LEU A 171 -3.11 -0.19 -6.57
CA LEU A 171 -3.14 -0.13 -8.03
C LEU A 171 -2.66 -1.45 -8.65
N GLY A 172 -1.70 -2.13 -8.03
CA GLY A 172 -1.26 -3.46 -8.44
C GLY A 172 -2.42 -4.46 -8.42
N ILE A 173 -3.14 -4.56 -7.30
CA ILE A 173 -4.32 -5.44 -7.17
C ILE A 173 -5.41 -5.04 -8.17
N GLU A 174 -5.73 -3.75 -8.26
CA GLU A 174 -6.76 -3.24 -9.14
C GLU A 174 -6.47 -3.56 -10.61
N PHE A 175 -5.23 -3.36 -11.06
CA PHE A 175 -4.83 -3.64 -12.43
C PHE A 175 -4.83 -5.15 -12.74
N GLN A 176 -4.37 -5.98 -11.80
CA GLN A 176 -4.44 -7.44 -11.92
C GLN A 176 -5.90 -7.91 -12.03
N PHE A 177 -6.81 -7.33 -11.24
CA PHE A 177 -8.25 -7.59 -11.38
C PHE A 177 -8.76 -7.18 -12.76
N TYR A 178 -8.35 -6.03 -13.28
CA TYR A 178 -8.72 -5.59 -14.64
C TYR A 178 -8.23 -6.52 -15.74
N LEU A 179 -7.11 -7.20 -15.54
CA LEU A 179 -6.64 -8.22 -16.49
C LEU A 179 -7.48 -9.50 -16.43
N LEU A 180 -7.87 -9.94 -15.23
CA LEU A 180 -8.53 -11.22 -15.03
C LEU A 180 -10.04 -11.17 -15.32
N LEU A 181 -10.72 -10.10 -14.89
CA LEU A 181 -12.19 -10.00 -14.99
C LEU A 181 -12.75 -10.18 -16.41
N PRO A 182 -12.25 -9.48 -17.46
CA PRO A 182 -12.81 -9.64 -18.80
C PRO A 182 -12.58 -11.04 -19.36
N ILE A 183 -11.45 -11.67 -19.06
CA ILE A 183 -11.17 -13.04 -19.47
C ILE A 183 -12.17 -13.99 -18.80
N TYR A 184 -12.40 -13.84 -17.50
CA TYR A 184 -13.35 -14.63 -16.75
C TYR A 184 -14.78 -14.51 -17.29
N LEU A 185 -15.26 -13.28 -17.51
CA LEU A 185 -16.59 -13.04 -18.07
C LEU A 185 -16.74 -13.59 -19.50
N LEU A 186 -15.70 -13.45 -20.34
CA LEU A 186 -15.69 -14.05 -21.68
C LEU A 186 -15.74 -15.58 -21.64
N LEU A 187 -15.06 -16.22 -20.70
CA LEU A 187 -15.13 -17.68 -20.53
C LEU A 187 -16.54 -18.12 -20.10
N LEU A 188 -17.19 -17.39 -19.21
CA LEU A 188 -18.57 -17.67 -18.80
C LEU A 188 -19.55 -17.52 -19.96
N THR A 189 -19.39 -16.52 -20.83
CA THR A 189 -20.27 -16.35 -22.01
C THR A 189 -20.13 -17.46 -23.04
N LYS A 190 -18.98 -18.15 -23.08
CA LYS A 190 -18.81 -19.37 -23.92
C LYS A 190 -19.60 -20.57 -23.40
N ILE A 191 -19.86 -20.66 -22.09
CA ILE A 191 -20.70 -21.73 -21.50
C ILE A 191 -22.15 -21.44 -21.85
N LYS A 192 -22.65 -20.25 -21.52
CA LYS A 192 -23.97 -19.76 -21.86
C LYS A 192 -24.02 -18.25 -21.87
N SER A 193 -24.49 -17.66 -22.96
CA SER A 193 -24.54 -16.20 -23.12
C SER A 193 -25.73 -15.55 -22.39
N GLU A 194 -26.09 -16.05 -21.22
CA GLU A 194 -27.17 -15.50 -20.40
C GLU A 194 -26.64 -14.70 -19.23
N ARG A 195 -27.32 -13.61 -18.85
CA ARG A 195 -26.95 -12.77 -17.70
C ARG A 195 -26.92 -13.57 -16.40
N ARG A 196 -27.80 -14.53 -16.22
CA ARG A 196 -27.83 -15.43 -15.05
C ARG A 196 -26.56 -16.27 -14.93
N THR A 197 -25.97 -16.71 -16.03
CA THR A 197 -24.69 -17.44 -16.03
C THR A 197 -23.56 -16.54 -15.51
N LEU A 198 -23.52 -15.28 -15.93
CA LEU A 198 -22.57 -14.30 -15.41
C LEU A 198 -22.80 -14.04 -13.92
N LEU A 199 -24.07 -13.91 -13.49
CA LEU A 199 -24.41 -13.71 -12.08
C LEU A 199 -23.94 -14.89 -11.22
N TYR A 200 -24.27 -16.13 -11.59
CA TYR A 200 -23.83 -17.32 -10.84
C TYR A 200 -22.31 -17.49 -10.86
N GLY A 201 -21.66 -17.21 -11.99
CA GLY A 201 -20.21 -17.24 -12.08
C GLY A 201 -19.56 -16.22 -11.13
N LEU A 202 -20.06 -14.99 -11.08
CA LEU A 202 -19.58 -14.00 -10.13
C LEU A 202 -19.90 -14.38 -8.67
N CYS A 203 -21.07 -14.99 -8.38
CA CYS A 203 -21.35 -15.53 -7.04
C CYS A 203 -20.33 -16.60 -6.63
N PHE A 204 -19.97 -17.50 -7.54
CA PHE A 204 -18.94 -18.50 -7.28
C PHE A 204 -17.56 -17.87 -7.01
N ALA A 205 -17.15 -16.91 -7.84
CA ALA A 205 -15.89 -16.19 -7.65
C ALA A 205 -15.88 -15.38 -6.34
N PHE A 206 -17.02 -14.76 -5.97
CA PHE A 206 -17.20 -14.06 -4.70
C PHE A 206 -16.98 -14.98 -3.50
N LEU A 207 -17.72 -16.10 -3.47
CA LEU A 207 -17.62 -17.06 -2.38
C LEU A 207 -16.22 -17.67 -2.28
N GLY A 208 -15.63 -18.06 -3.41
CA GLY A 208 -14.27 -18.61 -3.44
C GLY A 208 -13.23 -17.65 -2.89
N SER A 209 -13.25 -16.39 -3.34
CA SER A 209 -12.34 -15.36 -2.86
C SER A 209 -12.57 -14.97 -1.39
N LEU A 210 -13.85 -14.90 -0.96
CA LEU A 210 -14.20 -14.62 0.45
C LEU A 210 -13.75 -15.75 1.38
N LEU A 211 -14.00 -17.01 1.03
CA LEU A 211 -13.53 -18.16 1.80
C LEU A 211 -12.01 -18.20 1.89
N LEU A 212 -11.34 -17.90 0.79
CA LEU A 212 -9.88 -17.81 0.78
C LEU A 212 -9.37 -16.67 1.67
N SER A 213 -10.06 -15.52 1.65
CA SER A 213 -9.74 -14.38 2.52
C SER A 213 -9.85 -14.73 4.02
N ILE A 214 -10.86 -15.52 4.39
CA ILE A 214 -11.06 -15.99 5.76
C ILE A 214 -10.02 -17.07 6.13
N ALA A 215 -9.74 -18.01 5.23
CA ALA A 215 -8.81 -19.12 5.48
C ALA A 215 -7.36 -18.68 5.58
N ILE A 216 -6.96 -17.68 4.78
CA ILE A 216 -5.59 -17.14 4.76
C ILE A 216 -5.57 -15.80 5.53
N SER A 217 -6.00 -15.82 6.78
CA SER A 217 -6.30 -14.66 7.62
C SER A 217 -5.11 -13.75 7.98
N HIS A 218 -4.03 -13.70 7.20
CA HIS A 218 -2.90 -12.82 7.50
C HIS A 218 -2.50 -11.99 6.28
N SER A 219 -3.04 -10.78 6.19
CA SER A 219 -2.52 -9.59 5.47
C SER A 219 -1.85 -9.80 4.09
N LYS A 220 -2.25 -10.81 3.28
CA LYS A 220 -1.68 -11.00 1.95
C LYS A 220 -2.39 -10.10 0.92
N PRO A 221 -1.73 -9.05 0.39
CA PRO A 221 -2.34 -8.13 -0.56
C PRO A 221 -2.32 -8.71 -1.99
N VAL A 222 -3.03 -9.83 -2.19
CA VAL A 222 -3.12 -10.53 -3.47
C VAL A 222 -4.56 -10.63 -3.95
N VAL A 223 -4.76 -10.62 -5.27
CA VAL A 223 -6.10 -10.64 -5.89
C VAL A 223 -7.00 -11.77 -5.37
N PRO A 224 -6.54 -13.03 -5.20
CA PRO A 224 -7.41 -14.07 -4.69
C PRO A 224 -8.02 -13.80 -3.31
N VAL A 225 -7.32 -13.05 -2.46
CA VAL A 225 -7.75 -12.71 -1.09
C VAL A 225 -8.62 -11.46 -1.05
N ARG A 226 -8.40 -10.50 -1.94
CA ARG A 226 -9.11 -9.21 -2.00
C ARG A 226 -10.14 -9.13 -3.13
N GLY A 227 -10.18 -10.13 -4.02
CA GLY A 227 -11.01 -10.14 -5.22
C GLY A 227 -12.50 -10.08 -4.94
N TRP A 228 -12.97 -10.64 -3.81
CA TRP A 228 -14.38 -10.65 -3.42
C TRP A 228 -14.97 -9.23 -3.28
N GLU A 229 -14.19 -8.23 -2.91
CA GLU A 229 -14.61 -6.83 -2.79
C GLU A 229 -14.96 -6.24 -4.16
N PHE A 230 -14.12 -6.49 -5.16
CA PHE A 230 -14.39 -6.10 -6.54
C PHE A 230 -15.58 -6.88 -7.11
N VAL A 231 -15.62 -8.18 -6.87
CA VAL A 231 -16.70 -9.05 -7.38
C VAL A 231 -18.05 -8.66 -6.76
N ALA A 232 -18.07 -8.22 -5.49
CA ALA A 232 -19.26 -7.65 -4.85
C ALA A 232 -19.84 -6.49 -5.67
N GLY A 233 -18.99 -5.57 -6.14
CA GLY A 233 -19.39 -4.47 -7.03
C GLY A 233 -19.97 -4.99 -8.36
N GLY A 234 -19.36 -6.00 -8.96
CA GLY A 234 -19.86 -6.63 -10.18
C GLY A 234 -21.22 -7.31 -9.99
N LEU A 235 -21.42 -7.98 -8.86
CA LEU A 235 -22.70 -8.59 -8.49
C LEU A 235 -23.81 -7.56 -8.37
N VAL A 236 -23.53 -6.38 -7.78
CA VAL A 236 -24.51 -5.28 -7.70
C VAL A 236 -24.98 -4.85 -9.09
N TYR A 237 -24.06 -4.71 -10.04
CA TYR A 237 -24.43 -4.34 -11.41
C TYR A 237 -25.36 -5.36 -12.05
N LEU A 238 -25.04 -6.66 -11.97
CA LEU A 238 -25.86 -7.71 -12.55
C LEU A 238 -27.19 -7.88 -11.81
N ALA A 239 -27.19 -7.81 -10.47
CA ALA A 239 -28.39 -7.92 -9.65
C ALA A 239 -29.36 -6.77 -9.92
N ALA A 240 -28.89 -5.53 -10.02
CA ALA A 240 -29.72 -4.38 -10.33
C ALA A 240 -30.40 -4.51 -11.71
N LYS A 241 -29.74 -5.15 -12.69
CA LYS A 241 -30.31 -5.41 -14.03
C LYS A 241 -31.25 -6.62 -14.07
N GLU A 242 -30.94 -7.68 -13.33
CA GLU A 242 -31.77 -8.90 -13.33
C GLU A 242 -33.02 -8.74 -12.45
N PHE A 243 -32.95 -7.96 -11.38
CA PHE A 243 -34.00 -7.77 -10.40
C PHE A 243 -34.39 -6.30 -10.25
N PRO A 244 -35.07 -5.65 -11.23
CA PRO A 244 -35.44 -4.23 -11.18
C PRO A 244 -36.30 -3.86 -9.96
N GLN A 245 -37.04 -4.82 -9.41
CA GLN A 245 -37.86 -4.64 -8.19
C GLN A 245 -37.05 -4.21 -6.97
N LEU A 246 -35.74 -4.45 -6.93
CA LEU A 246 -34.86 -3.98 -5.85
C LEU A 246 -34.90 -2.45 -5.70
N GLN A 247 -35.12 -1.72 -6.80
CA GLN A 247 -35.20 -0.26 -6.78
C GLN A 247 -36.36 0.28 -5.94
N ARG A 248 -37.36 -0.54 -5.61
CA ARG A 248 -38.46 -0.17 -4.70
C ARG A 248 -37.96 0.28 -3.33
N PHE A 249 -36.83 -0.24 -2.89
CA PHE A 249 -36.24 0.04 -1.58
C PHE A 249 -35.02 0.97 -1.65
N ALA A 250 -34.84 1.69 -2.74
CA ALA A 250 -33.67 2.54 -2.99
C ALA A 250 -33.28 3.47 -1.84
N LYS A 251 -34.26 4.18 -1.24
CA LYS A 251 -34.02 5.06 -0.08
C LYS A 251 -33.54 4.29 1.15
N VAL A 252 -34.10 3.11 1.40
CA VAL A 252 -33.70 2.24 2.52
C VAL A 252 -32.26 1.78 2.30
N TYR A 253 -31.92 1.35 1.10
CA TYR A 253 -30.54 0.93 0.77
C TYR A 253 -29.55 2.08 0.95
N PHE A 254 -29.91 3.29 0.53
CA PHE A 254 -29.05 4.45 0.70
C PHE A 254 -28.77 4.73 2.18
N VAL A 255 -29.82 4.83 3.00
CA VAL A 255 -29.70 5.12 4.43
C VAL A 255 -28.94 4.00 5.15
N ALA A 256 -29.28 2.73 4.88
CA ALA A 256 -28.61 1.58 5.48
C ALA A 256 -27.14 1.51 5.06
N GLY A 257 -26.83 1.80 3.78
CA GLY A 257 -25.46 1.83 3.28
C GLY A 257 -24.63 2.92 3.93
N CYS A 258 -25.14 4.15 4.03
CA CYS A 258 -24.46 5.24 4.74
C CYS A 258 -24.27 4.91 6.23
N PHE A 259 -25.27 4.32 6.87
CA PHE A 259 -25.17 3.89 8.26
C PHE A 259 -24.09 2.84 8.47
N LEU A 260 -24.02 1.81 7.61
CA LEU A 260 -22.96 0.78 7.69
C LEU A 260 -21.56 1.34 7.47
N LEU A 261 -21.39 2.29 6.53
CA LEU A 261 -20.10 2.97 6.31
C LEU A 261 -19.70 3.79 7.54
N LEU A 262 -20.62 4.52 8.13
CA LEU A 262 -20.36 5.26 9.37
C LEU A 262 -20.04 4.32 10.53
N LEU A 263 -20.82 3.25 10.69
CA LEU A 263 -20.60 2.23 11.71
C LEU A 263 -19.22 1.59 11.58
N ALA A 264 -18.82 1.25 10.36
CA ALA A 264 -17.50 0.71 10.08
C ALA A 264 -16.39 1.69 10.51
N MET A 265 -16.54 2.99 10.22
CA MET A 265 -15.60 4.03 10.65
C MET A 265 -15.49 4.16 12.17
N LEU A 266 -16.57 3.89 12.91
CA LEU A 266 -16.60 4.01 14.38
C LEU A 266 -16.06 2.76 15.09
N ILE A 267 -16.30 1.56 14.55
CA ILE A 267 -15.98 0.29 15.21
C ILE A 267 -14.59 -0.22 14.81
N ILE A 268 -14.21 -0.04 13.55
CA ILE A 268 -12.96 -0.60 13.03
C ILE A 268 -11.79 0.30 13.43
N HIS A 269 -10.72 -0.31 13.91
CA HIS A 269 -9.50 0.38 14.33
C HIS A 269 -8.23 -0.37 13.85
N LYS A 270 -7.08 0.30 13.89
CA LYS A 270 -5.79 -0.21 13.37
C LYS A 270 -5.32 -1.53 13.99
N GLY A 271 -5.76 -1.86 15.22
CA GLY A 271 -5.36 -3.10 15.91
C GLY A 271 -6.06 -4.36 15.40
N LEU A 272 -7.05 -4.24 14.50
CA LEU A 272 -7.70 -5.39 13.91
C LEU A 272 -6.89 -5.93 12.72
N VAL A 273 -6.78 -7.25 12.63
CA VAL A 273 -6.20 -7.91 11.45
C VAL A 273 -6.99 -7.52 10.21
N TRP A 274 -6.29 -7.03 9.18
CA TRP A 274 -6.90 -6.55 7.94
C TRP A 274 -6.19 -7.14 6.71
N PRO A 275 -6.94 -7.67 5.69
CA PRO A 275 -8.40 -7.84 5.64
C PRO A 275 -8.88 -8.99 6.54
N SER A 276 -10.09 -8.85 7.08
CA SER A 276 -10.77 -9.87 7.88
C SER A 276 -12.27 -9.83 7.60
N ALA A 277 -13.07 -10.60 8.34
CA ALA A 277 -14.54 -10.57 8.23
C ALA A 277 -15.13 -9.16 8.43
N TRP A 278 -14.43 -8.26 9.15
CA TRP A 278 -14.85 -6.87 9.34
C TRP A 278 -14.89 -6.07 8.03
N ALA A 279 -14.13 -6.47 6.99
CA ALA A 279 -14.20 -5.85 5.68
C ALA A 279 -15.58 -5.99 5.01
N ALA A 280 -16.41 -6.93 5.48
CA ALA A 280 -17.79 -7.05 5.01
C ALA A 280 -18.64 -5.80 5.32
N LEU A 281 -18.35 -5.05 6.39
CA LEU A 281 -19.11 -3.85 6.73
C LEU A 281 -18.95 -2.74 5.68
N PRO A 282 -17.74 -2.24 5.36
CA PRO A 282 -17.59 -1.21 4.33
C PRO A 282 -17.98 -1.72 2.93
N VAL A 283 -17.73 -2.98 2.61
CA VAL A 283 -18.14 -3.57 1.34
C VAL A 283 -19.65 -3.59 1.20
N LEU A 284 -20.39 -4.10 2.19
CA LEU A 284 -21.85 -4.13 2.18
C LEU A 284 -22.45 -2.73 2.17
N GLY A 285 -21.90 -1.80 2.97
CA GLY A 285 -22.31 -0.41 2.96
C GLY A 285 -22.18 0.21 1.56
N THR A 286 -21.04 0.00 0.90
CA THR A 286 -20.78 0.47 -0.46
C THR A 286 -21.73 -0.16 -1.48
N VAL A 287 -21.94 -1.47 -1.40
CA VAL A 287 -22.89 -2.23 -2.23
C VAL A 287 -24.30 -1.62 -2.14
N LEU A 288 -24.78 -1.35 -0.94
CA LEU A 288 -26.11 -0.77 -0.72
C LEU A 288 -26.23 0.66 -1.28
N VAL A 289 -25.19 1.50 -1.08
CA VAL A 289 -25.18 2.85 -1.68
C VAL A 289 -25.21 2.78 -3.21
N ILE A 290 -24.42 1.92 -3.85
CA ILE A 290 -24.41 1.78 -5.31
C ILE A 290 -25.75 1.21 -5.81
N LEU A 291 -26.33 0.24 -5.10
CA LEU A 291 -27.62 -0.39 -5.44
C LEU A 291 -28.76 0.62 -5.34
N SER A 292 -28.67 1.60 -4.44
CA SER A 292 -29.71 2.60 -4.23
C SER A 292 -29.92 3.52 -5.43
N GLN A 293 -28.88 3.76 -6.26
CA GLN A 293 -28.92 4.66 -7.41
C GLN A 293 -29.47 6.06 -7.07
N GLN A 294 -29.17 6.57 -5.86
CA GLN A 294 -29.66 7.89 -5.41
C GLN A 294 -28.80 9.01 -6.00
N GLU A 295 -29.13 9.41 -7.22
CA GLU A 295 -28.45 10.50 -7.94
C GLU A 295 -28.92 11.91 -7.53
N ASP A 296 -29.95 12.00 -6.69
CA ASP A 296 -30.50 13.28 -6.19
C ASP A 296 -30.05 13.63 -4.75
N SER A 297 -29.25 12.77 -4.12
CA SER A 297 -28.78 12.99 -2.75
C SER A 297 -27.78 14.13 -2.70
N MET A 298 -28.06 15.16 -1.89
CA MET A 298 -27.13 16.27 -1.66
C MET A 298 -25.76 15.80 -1.14
N LEU A 299 -25.70 14.67 -0.43
CA LEU A 299 -24.44 14.12 0.06
C LEU A 299 -23.49 13.75 -1.09
N THR A 300 -24.02 13.12 -2.13
CA THR A 300 -23.21 12.64 -3.25
C THR A 300 -23.13 13.60 -4.42
N THR A 301 -24.14 14.44 -4.63
CA THR A 301 -24.22 15.36 -5.79
C THR A 301 -23.67 16.76 -5.52
N HIS A 302 -23.31 17.06 -4.27
CA HIS A 302 -22.74 18.37 -3.92
C HIS A 302 -21.50 18.68 -4.79
N PRO A 303 -21.36 19.91 -5.34
CA PRO A 303 -20.27 20.27 -6.25
C PRO A 303 -18.86 19.94 -5.73
N VAL A 304 -18.63 20.10 -4.43
CA VAL A 304 -17.35 19.74 -3.80
C VAL A 304 -17.11 18.23 -3.86
N ALA A 305 -18.13 17.41 -3.58
CA ALA A 305 -18.02 15.95 -3.68
C ALA A 305 -17.74 15.51 -5.13
N GLN A 306 -18.42 16.13 -6.09
CA GLN A 306 -18.19 15.86 -7.51
C GLN A 306 -16.78 16.28 -7.94
N TRP A 307 -16.32 17.45 -7.51
CA TRP A 307 -14.97 17.95 -7.79
C TRP A 307 -13.87 17.00 -7.23
N LEU A 308 -14.04 16.54 -5.99
CA LEU A 308 -13.12 15.58 -5.35
C LEU A 308 -13.17 14.21 -6.04
N GLY A 309 -14.36 13.71 -6.36
CA GLY A 309 -14.55 12.42 -7.00
C GLY A 309 -13.86 12.31 -8.36
N ASP A 310 -13.97 13.37 -9.19
CA ASP A 310 -13.29 13.43 -10.49
C ASP A 310 -11.76 13.33 -10.35
N ARG A 311 -11.21 13.93 -9.30
CA ARG A 311 -9.77 14.05 -9.03
C ARG A 311 -9.25 12.98 -8.08
N SER A 312 -10.12 12.09 -7.61
CA SER A 312 -9.81 11.13 -6.55
C SER A 312 -8.59 10.26 -6.87
N TYR A 313 -8.39 9.89 -8.14
CA TYR A 313 -7.21 9.13 -8.56
C TYR A 313 -5.91 9.94 -8.43
N SER A 314 -5.90 11.15 -8.98
CA SER A 314 -4.72 12.03 -8.91
C SER A 314 -4.42 12.46 -7.47
N ILE A 315 -5.46 12.74 -6.64
CA ILE A 315 -5.28 13.02 -5.21
C ILE A 315 -4.70 11.80 -4.48
N TYR A 316 -5.22 10.59 -4.77
CA TYR A 316 -4.70 9.35 -4.21
C TYR A 316 -3.24 9.11 -4.59
N LEU A 317 -2.80 9.46 -5.79
CA LEU A 317 -1.40 9.30 -6.19
C LEU A 317 -0.47 10.25 -5.42
N TRP A 318 -0.86 11.50 -5.23
CA TRP A 318 0.02 12.53 -4.68
C TRP A 318 0.04 12.60 -3.15
N HIS A 319 -1.02 12.14 -2.46
CA HIS A 319 -1.09 12.29 -1.01
C HIS A 319 0.01 11.53 -0.27
N TRP A 320 0.32 10.31 -0.71
CA TRP A 320 1.27 9.44 -0.01
C TRP A 320 2.72 9.97 -0.04
N PRO A 321 3.28 10.38 -1.19
CA PRO A 321 4.58 11.05 -1.20
C PRO A 321 4.65 12.29 -0.31
N VAL A 322 3.56 13.05 -0.18
CA VAL A 322 3.52 14.19 0.76
C VAL A 322 3.59 13.70 2.21
N VAL A 323 2.85 12.66 2.57
CA VAL A 323 2.91 12.03 3.90
C VAL A 323 4.32 11.55 4.21
N VAL A 324 4.97 10.85 3.26
CA VAL A 324 6.35 10.39 3.39
C VAL A 324 7.32 11.56 3.55
N GLY A 325 7.14 12.64 2.78
CA GLY A 325 7.96 13.85 2.89
C GLY A 325 7.87 14.51 4.28
N LEU A 326 6.68 14.57 4.88
CA LEU A 326 6.49 15.06 6.25
C LEU A 326 7.19 14.16 7.29
N TYR A 327 7.14 12.84 7.06
CA TYR A 327 7.82 11.87 7.93
C TYR A 327 9.35 12.06 7.86
N PHE A 328 9.94 12.17 6.68
CA PHE A 328 11.38 12.43 6.52
C PHE A 328 11.79 13.78 7.11
N GLY A 329 10.88 14.77 7.08
CA GLY A 329 11.08 16.06 7.77
C GLY A 329 10.88 16.01 9.28
N SER A 330 10.46 14.86 9.85
CA SER A 330 10.11 14.70 11.27
C SER A 330 9.04 15.69 11.77
N VAL A 331 8.12 16.12 10.88
CA VAL A 331 7.06 17.10 11.16
C VAL A 331 5.64 16.51 11.02
N GLN A 332 5.52 15.21 10.89
CA GLN A 332 4.27 14.48 10.64
C GLN A 332 3.25 14.55 11.78
N ASP A 333 3.63 15.02 12.96
CA ASP A 333 2.77 15.14 14.13
C ASP A 333 2.42 16.62 14.47
N ASP A 334 2.97 17.58 13.72
CA ASP A 334 2.65 19.01 13.86
C ASP A 334 1.39 19.36 13.06
N LEU A 335 0.41 19.98 13.71
CA LEU A 335 -0.88 20.31 13.09
C LEU A 335 -0.74 21.23 11.87
N ASN A 336 0.18 22.21 11.90
CA ASN A 336 0.36 23.13 10.78
C ASN A 336 0.91 22.39 9.55
N TRP A 337 1.85 21.47 9.77
CA TRP A 337 2.40 20.63 8.71
C TRP A 337 1.41 19.60 8.20
N ILE A 338 0.56 19.05 9.06
CA ILE A 338 -0.57 18.18 8.64
C ILE A 338 -1.52 18.96 7.73
N LEU A 339 -1.95 20.17 8.15
CA LEU A 339 -2.83 21.03 7.33
C LEU A 339 -2.16 21.41 6.01
N PHE A 340 -0.89 21.81 6.06
CA PHE A 340 -0.11 22.08 4.85
C PHE A 340 -0.06 20.87 3.91
N GLY A 341 0.23 19.68 4.44
CA GLY A 341 0.29 18.43 3.66
C GLY A 341 -1.05 18.06 3.02
N LEU A 342 -2.16 18.22 3.75
CA LEU A 342 -3.51 18.02 3.22
C LEU A 342 -3.80 18.96 2.04
N VAL A 343 -3.56 20.26 2.22
CA VAL A 343 -3.76 21.27 1.17
C VAL A 343 -2.83 20.99 -0.02
N LEU A 344 -1.56 20.70 0.23
CA LEU A 344 -0.58 20.37 -0.81
C LEU A 344 -1.01 19.13 -1.62
N SER A 345 -1.51 18.08 -0.96
CA SER A 345 -2.02 16.88 -1.62
C SER A 345 -3.20 17.18 -2.55
N LEU A 346 -4.12 18.06 -2.12
CA LEU A 346 -5.25 18.49 -2.95
C LEU A 346 -4.78 19.33 -4.15
N ILE A 347 -3.82 20.24 -3.94
CA ILE A 347 -3.26 21.08 -5.02
C ILE A 347 -2.52 20.21 -6.05
N LEU A 348 -1.60 19.35 -5.60
CA LEU A 348 -0.85 18.46 -6.49
C LEU A 348 -1.76 17.49 -7.23
N GLY A 349 -2.74 16.92 -6.54
CA GLY A 349 -3.76 16.08 -7.16
C GLY A 349 -4.57 16.84 -8.22
N HIS A 350 -4.97 18.09 -7.94
CA HIS A 350 -5.68 18.92 -8.91
C HIS A 350 -4.81 19.28 -10.12
N LEU A 351 -3.56 19.68 -9.89
CA LEU A 351 -2.62 19.99 -10.97
C LEU A 351 -2.34 18.74 -11.83
N SER A 352 -2.12 17.59 -11.21
CA SER A 352 -1.92 16.31 -11.90
C SER A 352 -3.15 15.95 -12.75
N TYR A 353 -4.37 16.15 -12.24
CA TYR A 353 -5.58 15.92 -12.99
C TYR A 353 -5.67 16.83 -14.23
N LEU A 354 -5.43 18.14 -14.08
CA LEU A 354 -5.54 19.12 -15.17
C LEU A 354 -4.42 19.02 -16.20
N LEU A 355 -3.17 18.85 -15.74
CA LEU A 355 -1.98 18.98 -16.59
C LEU A 355 -1.52 17.63 -17.14
N VAL A 356 -1.89 16.53 -16.50
CA VAL A 356 -1.45 15.19 -16.89
C VAL A 356 -2.62 14.29 -17.27
N GLU A 357 -3.57 14.04 -16.37
CA GLU A 357 -4.60 13.02 -16.58
C GLU A 357 -5.53 13.39 -17.76
N ILE A 358 -6.07 14.59 -17.80
CA ILE A 358 -6.94 15.03 -18.90
C ILE A 358 -6.18 15.12 -20.23
N PRO A 359 -5.04 15.87 -20.32
CA PRO A 359 -4.35 16.05 -21.60
C PRO A 359 -3.82 14.74 -22.17
N SER A 360 -3.25 13.86 -21.34
CA SER A 360 -2.74 12.57 -21.82
C SER A 360 -3.85 11.68 -22.37
N ARG A 361 -5.00 11.63 -21.73
CA ARG A 361 -6.17 10.88 -22.22
C ARG A 361 -6.66 11.41 -23.56
N GLN A 362 -6.78 12.73 -23.70
CA GLN A 362 -7.20 13.39 -24.95
C GLN A 362 -6.16 13.19 -26.07
N PHE A 363 -4.87 13.33 -25.74
CA PHE A 363 -3.78 13.14 -26.69
C PHE A 363 -3.73 11.71 -27.21
N LEU A 364 -3.73 10.73 -26.31
CA LEU A 364 -3.65 9.32 -26.67
C LEU A 364 -4.86 8.85 -27.48
N THR A 365 -6.06 9.40 -27.25
CA THR A 365 -7.26 9.01 -28.01
C THR A 365 -7.23 9.47 -29.48
N LYS A 366 -6.39 10.45 -29.83
CA LYS A 366 -6.22 10.90 -31.23
C LYS A 366 -5.46 9.91 -32.10
N PHE A 367 -4.70 9.00 -31.49
CA PHE A 367 -3.91 8.01 -32.23
C PHE A 367 -4.70 6.72 -32.48
N ARG A 368 -4.31 5.99 -33.53
CA ARG A 368 -4.74 4.60 -33.72
C ARG A 368 -4.26 3.77 -32.54
N LEU A 369 -5.01 2.72 -32.19
CA LEU A 369 -4.78 1.90 -31.02
C LEU A 369 -3.36 1.32 -30.95
N SER A 370 -2.79 0.88 -32.10
CA SER A 370 -1.43 0.37 -32.19
C SER A 370 -0.36 1.43 -31.85
N ARG A 371 -0.57 2.68 -32.26
CA ARG A 371 0.34 3.80 -31.90
C ARG A 371 0.23 4.19 -30.45
N GLN A 372 -0.98 4.14 -29.86
CA GLN A 372 -1.17 4.38 -28.44
C GLN A 372 -0.39 3.36 -27.61
N ALA A 373 -0.53 2.06 -27.96
CA ALA A 373 0.20 0.99 -27.30
C ALA A 373 1.71 1.20 -27.42
N LEU A 374 2.21 1.55 -28.62
CA LEU A 374 3.63 1.80 -28.84
C LEU A 374 4.15 2.96 -27.98
N VAL A 375 3.46 4.10 -27.95
CA VAL A 375 3.87 5.28 -27.16
C VAL A 375 3.89 4.94 -25.67
N ILE A 376 2.82 4.38 -25.13
CA ILE A 376 2.73 4.03 -23.71
C ILE A 376 3.79 2.99 -23.34
N PHE A 377 3.96 1.96 -24.17
CA PHE A 377 4.94 0.90 -23.94
C PHE A 377 6.38 1.44 -23.99
N SER A 378 6.71 2.31 -24.94
CA SER A 378 8.05 2.89 -25.05
C SER A 378 8.39 3.77 -23.85
N PHE A 379 7.47 4.65 -23.41
CA PHE A 379 7.70 5.45 -22.22
C PHE A 379 7.74 4.61 -20.94
N GLY A 380 6.88 3.60 -20.82
CA GLY A 380 6.87 2.68 -19.69
C GLY A 380 8.16 1.86 -19.62
N LEU A 381 8.63 1.36 -20.74
CA LEU A 381 9.90 0.64 -20.84
C LEU A 381 11.08 1.54 -20.44
N LEU A 382 11.14 2.76 -20.97
CA LEU A 382 12.20 3.72 -20.65
C LEU A 382 12.20 4.04 -19.14
N ALA A 383 11.04 4.34 -18.56
CA ALA A 383 10.91 4.63 -17.14
C ALA A 383 11.29 3.41 -16.26
N SER A 384 10.88 2.20 -16.67
CA SER A 384 11.25 0.97 -15.97
C SER A 384 12.74 0.68 -16.05
N LEU A 385 13.35 0.82 -17.24
CA LEU A 385 14.79 0.65 -17.41
C LEU A 385 15.59 1.68 -16.61
N SER A 386 15.13 2.94 -16.56
CA SER A 386 15.76 3.97 -15.74
C SER A 386 15.67 3.63 -14.26
N ALA A 387 14.50 3.17 -13.77
CA ALA A 387 14.31 2.75 -12.40
C ALA A 387 15.18 1.53 -12.04
N ILE A 388 15.28 0.55 -12.94
CA ILE A 388 16.17 -0.62 -12.78
C ILE A 388 17.64 -0.19 -12.75
N ALA A 389 18.07 0.68 -13.67
CA ALA A 389 19.44 1.18 -13.70
C ALA A 389 19.83 1.90 -12.40
N ILE A 390 18.90 2.66 -11.83
CA ILE A 390 19.08 3.33 -10.54
C ILE A 390 19.20 2.27 -9.42
N SER A 391 18.29 1.31 -9.35
CA SER A 391 18.28 0.28 -8.30
C SER A 391 19.48 -0.66 -8.37
N ALA A 392 20.05 -0.87 -9.54
CA ALA A 392 21.20 -1.75 -9.77
C ALA A 392 22.57 -1.05 -9.66
N LYS A 393 22.63 0.21 -9.23
CA LYS A 393 23.87 1.02 -9.20
C LYS A 393 24.61 1.07 -10.57
N LEU A 394 23.88 0.94 -11.68
CA LEU A 394 24.48 0.95 -13.02
C LEU A 394 24.95 2.34 -13.46
N LEU A 395 24.66 3.37 -12.67
CA LEU A 395 25.03 4.74 -12.98
C LEU A 395 26.13 5.22 -12.01
N PRO A 396 27.21 5.85 -12.48
CA PRO A 396 28.33 6.32 -11.66
C PRO A 396 27.96 7.62 -10.93
N PHE A 397 27.16 7.54 -9.87
CA PHE A 397 26.59 8.73 -9.21
C PHE A 397 27.23 9.11 -7.89
N GLU A 398 28.19 8.34 -7.37
CA GLU A 398 28.65 8.41 -5.99
C GLU A 398 29.31 9.75 -5.59
N GLU A 399 29.85 10.52 -6.56
CA GLU A 399 30.67 11.70 -6.21
C GLU A 399 29.95 13.06 -6.37
N ILE A 400 28.73 13.11 -6.93
CA ILE A 400 28.16 14.39 -7.42
C ILE A 400 26.88 14.80 -6.67
N ARG A 401 26.27 13.91 -5.87
CA ARG A 401 24.89 14.09 -5.38
C ARG A 401 24.77 14.79 -4.04
N LEU A 402 25.29 14.18 -3.01
CA LEU A 402 25.20 14.63 -1.62
C LEU A 402 26.61 14.82 -1.04
N PRO A 403 26.74 15.58 0.06
CA PRO A 403 28.01 15.68 0.77
C PRO A 403 28.54 14.28 1.12
N LYS A 404 29.84 14.06 0.88
CA LYS A 404 30.50 12.78 1.07
C LYS A 404 30.24 12.14 2.45
N ILE A 405 30.12 12.96 3.48
CA ILE A 405 29.85 12.48 4.84
C ILE A 405 28.46 11.82 4.95
N VAL A 406 27.47 12.33 4.22
CA VAL A 406 26.12 11.77 4.19
C VAL A 406 26.11 10.42 3.50
N GLU A 407 26.82 10.30 2.37
CA GLU A 407 26.91 9.03 1.61
C GLU A 407 27.71 7.97 2.40
N ILE A 408 28.78 8.36 3.11
CA ILE A 408 29.51 7.47 4.00
C ILE A 408 28.57 6.97 5.11
N ALA A 409 27.89 7.88 5.82
CA ALA A 409 26.97 7.49 6.90
C ALA A 409 25.82 6.60 6.39
N ALA A 410 25.31 6.86 5.19
CA ALA A 410 24.27 6.04 4.59
C ALA A 410 24.78 4.66 4.13
N ALA A 411 26.03 4.56 3.68
CA ALA A 411 26.63 3.30 3.27
C ALA A 411 26.81 2.33 4.45
N GLU A 412 26.98 2.85 5.68
CA GLU A 412 27.08 2.05 6.91
C GLU A 412 25.80 1.24 7.20
N THR A 413 24.65 1.61 6.63
CA THR A 413 23.41 0.82 6.76
C THR A 413 23.52 -0.56 6.09
N TRP A 414 24.49 -0.74 5.18
CA TRP A 414 24.78 -1.99 4.50
C TRP A 414 25.97 -2.74 5.08
N ASP A 415 26.65 -2.15 6.08
CA ASP A 415 27.75 -2.81 6.78
C ASP A 415 27.17 -3.85 7.76
N ILE A 416 26.81 -5.00 7.20
CA ILE A 416 26.31 -6.15 7.95
C ILE A 416 27.53 -7.01 8.31
N ASP A 417 27.58 -7.47 9.56
CA ASP A 417 28.61 -8.41 10.00
C ASP A 417 28.73 -9.60 9.03
N PRO A 418 29.88 -9.78 8.35
CA PRO A 418 30.05 -10.83 7.35
C PRO A 418 29.99 -12.25 7.97
N ARG A 419 30.15 -12.38 9.29
CA ARG A 419 30.07 -13.63 10.02
C ARG A 419 28.71 -13.88 10.67
N ARG A 420 27.74 -13.01 10.41
CA ARG A 420 26.41 -13.07 11.05
C ARG A 420 25.76 -14.44 10.90
N GLU A 421 25.75 -15.02 9.69
CA GLU A 421 25.14 -16.33 9.44
C GLU A 421 25.89 -17.48 10.16
N GLU A 422 27.22 -17.36 10.28
CA GLU A 422 28.04 -18.32 10.99
C GLU A 422 27.81 -18.22 12.49
N CYS A 423 27.72 -17.00 13.03
CA CYS A 423 27.78 -16.70 14.46
C CYS A 423 26.40 -16.51 15.11
N ASN A 424 25.31 -16.43 14.32
CA ASN A 424 23.97 -16.37 14.84
C ASN A 424 23.50 -17.76 15.31
N ALA A 425 23.04 -17.87 16.55
CA ALA A 425 22.43 -19.10 17.03
C ALA A 425 21.10 -19.33 16.29
N SER A 426 20.82 -20.57 15.96
CA SER A 426 19.57 -20.99 15.32
C SER A 426 18.96 -22.15 16.07
N HIS A 427 17.71 -22.47 15.77
CA HIS A 427 17.00 -23.60 16.42
C HIS A 427 17.78 -24.91 16.39
N ASP A 428 18.55 -25.15 15.32
CA ASP A 428 19.35 -26.36 15.13
C ASP A 428 20.76 -26.25 15.77
N LYS A 429 21.16 -25.06 16.23
CA LYS A 429 22.48 -24.75 16.79
C LYS A 429 22.34 -23.99 18.11
N ILE A 430 21.79 -24.63 19.13
CA ILE A 430 21.52 -24.01 20.44
C ILE A 430 22.80 -23.85 21.21
N GLY A 431 23.83 -24.31 21.11
CA GLY A 431 25.07 -23.86 21.70
C GLY A 431 25.75 -22.98 20.69
N SER A 432 25.48 -21.69 20.74
CA SER A 432 26.08 -20.70 19.86
C SER A 432 27.49 -21.09 19.43
N PRO A 433 27.89 -20.84 18.21
CA PRO A 433 29.26 -21.10 17.76
C PRO A 433 30.33 -20.34 18.55
N SER A 434 29.97 -19.57 19.61
CA SER A 434 30.92 -18.85 20.46
C SER A 434 31.96 -18.11 19.64
N CYS A 435 31.47 -17.33 18.66
CA CYS A 435 32.34 -16.61 17.75
C CYS A 435 33.19 -15.58 18.49
N VAL A 436 34.49 -15.58 18.22
CA VAL A 436 35.44 -14.60 18.74
C VAL A 436 35.68 -13.55 17.65
N TYR A 437 35.43 -12.29 18.00
CA TYR A 437 35.74 -11.11 17.18
C TYR A 437 36.99 -10.45 17.78
N GLY A 438 38.00 -10.20 16.96
CA GLY A 438 39.27 -9.64 17.39
C GLY A 438 40.35 -10.71 17.65
N LYS A 439 41.06 -10.63 18.78
CA LYS A 439 42.18 -11.52 19.15
C LYS A 439 41.75 -12.61 20.16
N GLU A 440 42.58 -13.59 20.38
CA GLU A 440 42.27 -14.73 21.24
C GLU A 440 42.06 -14.40 22.73
N LYS A 441 42.74 -13.37 23.26
CA LYS A 441 42.58 -12.97 24.66
C LYS A 441 41.23 -12.29 24.85
N ILE A 442 40.33 -12.89 25.60
CA ILE A 442 38.97 -12.38 25.76
C ILE A 442 38.91 -11.21 26.73
N LEU A 443 38.39 -10.07 26.28
CA LEU A 443 38.16 -8.85 27.03
C LEU A 443 36.74 -8.73 27.55
N ALA A 444 35.75 -9.19 26.77
CA ALA A 444 34.32 -9.09 27.09
C ALA A 444 33.54 -10.22 26.42
N ILE A 445 32.37 -10.49 26.94
CA ILE A 445 31.34 -11.34 26.32
C ILE A 445 30.21 -10.46 25.89
N LEU A 446 29.83 -10.53 24.61
CA LEU A 446 28.68 -9.82 24.04
C LEU A 446 27.52 -10.80 23.90
N MET A 447 26.40 -10.49 24.51
CA MET A 447 25.19 -11.29 24.42
C MET A 447 23.98 -10.43 24.04
N GLY A 448 23.10 -10.96 23.19
CA GLY A 448 21.92 -10.22 22.79
C GLY A 448 21.16 -10.78 21.60
N ASP A 449 20.36 -9.91 21.01
CA ASP A 449 19.61 -10.18 19.79
C ASP A 449 20.37 -9.65 18.53
N SER A 450 19.63 -9.33 17.46
CA SER A 450 20.19 -8.74 16.25
C SER A 450 20.97 -7.44 16.48
N HIS A 451 20.67 -6.70 17.57
CA HIS A 451 21.41 -5.48 17.93
C HIS A 451 22.81 -5.80 18.46
N ALA A 452 22.96 -6.92 19.18
CA ALA A 452 24.28 -7.42 19.56
C ALA A 452 25.08 -7.85 18.33
N SER A 453 24.45 -8.56 17.41
CA SER A 453 25.06 -8.94 16.13
C SER A 453 25.56 -7.71 15.36
N ALA A 454 24.79 -6.65 15.29
CA ALA A 454 25.14 -5.44 14.54
C ALA A 454 26.40 -4.74 15.04
N ILE A 455 26.75 -4.86 16.34
CA ILE A 455 27.93 -4.21 16.93
C ILE A 455 29.10 -5.17 17.17
N ALA A 456 28.93 -6.48 16.91
CA ALA A 456 29.95 -7.48 17.23
C ALA A 456 31.29 -7.23 16.55
N SER A 457 31.26 -6.94 15.25
CA SER A 457 32.46 -6.62 14.45
C SER A 457 33.18 -5.37 14.95
N SER A 458 32.42 -4.29 15.24
CA SER A 458 32.96 -3.03 15.76
C SER A 458 33.59 -3.19 17.14
N LEU A 459 32.94 -3.95 18.04
CA LEU A 459 33.51 -4.26 19.37
C LEU A 459 34.77 -5.12 19.24
N GLY A 460 34.80 -6.10 18.35
CA GLY A 460 35.97 -6.90 18.05
C GLY A 460 37.13 -6.07 17.53
N THR A 461 36.88 -5.12 16.66
CA THR A 461 37.89 -4.18 16.17
C THR A 461 38.44 -3.33 17.32
N ALA A 462 37.55 -2.75 18.14
CA ALA A 462 37.95 -1.97 19.31
C ALA A 462 38.79 -2.80 20.30
N ALA A 463 38.39 -4.05 20.60
CA ALA A 463 39.14 -4.94 21.47
C ALA A 463 40.52 -5.31 20.91
N SER A 464 40.65 -5.38 19.58
CA SER A 464 41.93 -5.67 18.91
C SER A 464 42.98 -4.60 19.16
N HIS A 465 42.62 -3.34 19.39
CA HIS A 465 43.54 -2.26 19.81
C HIS A 465 44.18 -2.55 21.17
N PHE A 466 43.53 -3.33 22.01
CA PHE A 466 44.04 -3.80 23.30
C PHE A 466 44.63 -5.21 23.23
N ASN A 467 44.94 -5.69 22.02
CA ASN A 467 45.42 -7.06 21.75
C ASN A 467 44.48 -8.14 22.34
N SER A 468 43.17 -7.89 22.27
CA SER A 468 42.12 -8.71 22.87
C SER A 468 40.97 -8.92 21.89
N GLY A 469 40.01 -9.76 22.23
CA GLY A 469 38.81 -10.08 21.47
C GLY A 469 37.56 -10.11 22.34
N VAL A 470 36.41 -10.23 21.68
CA VAL A 470 35.08 -10.34 22.29
C VAL A 470 34.45 -11.65 21.85
N ILE A 471 33.93 -12.43 22.79
CA ILE A 471 33.08 -13.59 22.48
C ILE A 471 31.67 -13.06 22.26
N SER A 472 31.02 -13.55 21.22
CA SER A 472 29.62 -13.15 20.91
C SER A 472 28.69 -14.34 20.97
N TRP A 473 27.56 -14.12 21.69
CA TRP A 473 26.44 -15.06 21.80
C TRP A 473 25.17 -14.32 21.47
N PHE A 474 24.62 -14.51 20.29
CA PHE A 474 23.40 -13.84 19.89
C PHE A 474 22.48 -14.72 19.05
N MET A 475 21.19 -14.43 19.15
CA MET A 475 20.14 -15.01 18.34
C MET A 475 19.16 -13.89 17.96
N ASP A 476 18.88 -13.75 16.68
CA ASP A 476 17.92 -12.76 16.19
C ASP A 476 16.56 -12.93 16.87
N SER A 477 15.94 -11.80 17.24
CA SER A 477 14.63 -11.76 17.92
C SER A 477 14.57 -12.49 19.27
N CYS A 478 15.70 -12.72 19.92
CA CYS A 478 15.77 -13.42 21.19
C CYS A 478 16.07 -12.45 22.35
N PRO A 479 15.13 -12.24 23.31
CA PRO A 479 15.40 -11.46 24.50
C PRO A 479 16.41 -12.15 25.41
N THR A 480 17.39 -11.41 25.88
CA THR A 480 18.38 -11.88 26.86
C THR A 480 17.85 -11.76 28.29
N LEU A 481 16.64 -12.24 28.54
CA LEU A 481 15.96 -12.14 29.82
C LEU A 481 15.44 -13.53 30.22
N ASP A 482 15.85 -13.98 31.41
CA ASP A 482 15.43 -15.27 31.96
C ASP A 482 13.92 -15.25 32.28
N GLY A 483 13.21 -16.31 31.89
CA GLY A 483 11.79 -16.50 32.20
C GLY A 483 10.81 -15.68 31.31
N ILE A 484 11.28 -14.98 30.28
CA ILE A 484 10.41 -14.32 29.31
C ILE A 484 10.33 -15.16 28.05
N ARG A 485 9.12 -15.60 27.70
CA ARG A 485 8.83 -16.29 26.46
C ARG A 485 8.39 -15.27 25.40
N TYR A 486 9.15 -15.19 24.31
CA TYR A 486 8.74 -14.44 23.14
C TYR A 486 7.84 -15.33 22.26
N ILE A 487 6.58 -14.93 22.12
CA ILE A 487 5.61 -15.62 21.25
C ILE A 487 5.58 -14.88 19.92
N ASP A 488 6.41 -15.28 18.98
CA ASP A 488 6.25 -14.84 17.59
C ASP A 488 5.36 -15.83 16.84
N HIS A 489 4.44 -15.30 16.03
CA HIS A 489 3.55 -16.10 15.17
C HIS A 489 4.26 -16.76 13.98
N LYS A 490 5.57 -16.60 13.85
CA LYS A 490 6.40 -17.24 12.81
C LYS A 490 7.41 -18.19 13.45
N GLU A 491 7.17 -19.48 13.34
CA GLU A 491 8.06 -20.65 13.34
C GLU A 491 9.29 -20.71 14.29
N TYR A 492 9.65 -19.66 15.03
CA TYR A 492 10.67 -19.75 16.07
C TYR A 492 10.01 -20.22 17.35
N SER A 493 10.33 -21.44 17.76
CA SER A 493 9.78 -21.95 19.00
C SER A 493 10.26 -21.07 20.17
N ALA A 494 9.34 -20.66 21.03
CA ALA A 494 9.63 -19.93 22.28
C ALA A 494 10.72 -20.64 23.11
N ASP A 495 10.88 -21.93 22.92
CA ASP A 495 11.85 -22.79 23.60
C ASP A 495 13.30 -22.50 23.18
N SER A 496 13.58 -22.00 21.96
CA SER A 496 14.96 -21.77 21.48
C SER A 496 15.65 -20.61 22.20
N CYS A 497 14.94 -19.54 22.53
CA CYS A 497 15.50 -18.43 23.31
C CYS A 497 15.80 -18.83 24.74
N ASP A 498 14.88 -19.56 25.37
CA ASP A 498 15.08 -20.08 26.73
C ASP A 498 16.29 -21.01 26.79
N LEU A 499 16.45 -21.88 25.78
CA LEU A 499 17.59 -22.78 25.68
C LEU A 499 18.92 -22.04 25.47
N LEU A 500 18.95 -20.99 24.64
CA LEU A 500 20.12 -20.13 24.47
C LEU A 500 20.49 -19.44 25.79
N ASN A 501 19.52 -18.86 26.48
CA ASN A 501 19.73 -18.16 27.74
C ASN A 501 20.24 -19.12 28.84
N GLN A 502 19.66 -20.31 28.94
CA GLN A 502 20.13 -21.37 29.87
C GLN A 502 21.56 -21.82 29.54
N TRP A 503 21.84 -22.07 28.25
CA TRP A 503 23.19 -22.43 27.81
C TRP A 503 24.19 -21.32 28.13
N ALA A 504 23.83 -20.04 27.84
CA ALA A 504 24.70 -18.90 28.11
C ALA A 504 24.98 -18.74 29.63
N ASN A 505 23.97 -18.95 30.47
CA ASN A 505 24.15 -18.92 31.93
C ASN A 505 25.13 -19.99 32.43
N GLU A 506 25.11 -21.19 31.85
CA GLU A 506 26.08 -22.22 32.18
C GLU A 506 27.47 -21.90 31.61
N GLU A 507 27.55 -21.38 30.40
CA GLU A 507 28.80 -21.04 29.74
C GLU A 507 29.53 -19.88 30.44
N LEU A 508 28.77 -18.86 30.95
CA LEU A 508 29.32 -17.75 31.73
C LEU A 508 30.12 -18.18 32.94
N LYS A 509 29.81 -19.34 33.54
CA LYS A 509 30.57 -19.88 34.68
C LYS A 509 32.04 -20.18 34.34
N LYS A 510 32.36 -20.38 33.06
CA LYS A 510 33.74 -20.60 32.58
C LYS A 510 34.54 -19.28 32.49
N TYR A 511 33.88 -18.13 32.58
CA TYR A 511 34.46 -16.80 32.41
C TYR A 511 34.22 -15.89 33.63
N PRO A 512 34.65 -16.27 34.84
CA PRO A 512 34.20 -15.62 36.08
C PRO A 512 34.62 -14.16 36.25
N ASN A 513 35.58 -13.69 35.48
CA ASN A 513 36.14 -12.32 35.60
C ASN A 513 36.03 -11.53 34.27
N ILE A 514 35.28 -12.06 33.31
CA ILE A 514 35.08 -11.37 32.02
C ILE A 514 33.75 -10.60 32.09
N PRO A 515 33.76 -9.28 31.78
CA PRO A 515 32.55 -8.50 31.77
C PRO A 515 31.57 -8.98 30.68
N LEU A 516 30.26 -9.03 31.03
CA LEU A 516 29.16 -9.33 30.13
C LEU A 516 28.56 -8.02 29.62
N VAL A 517 28.48 -7.88 28.33
CA VAL A 517 27.82 -6.77 27.63
C VAL A 517 26.52 -7.29 27.04
N LEU A 518 25.39 -6.78 27.57
CA LEU A 518 24.05 -7.13 27.05
C LEU A 518 23.56 -6.04 26.11
N VAL A 519 23.24 -6.43 24.89
CA VAL A 519 22.70 -5.53 23.87
C VAL A 519 21.49 -6.17 23.23
N SER A 520 20.32 -5.62 23.54
CA SER A 520 19.06 -6.11 22.98
C SER A 520 18.01 -5.00 22.89
N ARG A 521 16.99 -5.23 22.07
CA ARG A 521 15.85 -4.33 21.93
C ARG A 521 14.83 -4.51 23.09
N THR A 522 15.30 -4.30 24.30
CA THR A 522 14.57 -4.59 25.54
C THR A 522 13.20 -3.91 25.61
N SER A 523 13.06 -2.69 25.06
CA SER A 523 11.80 -1.96 25.04
C SER A 523 10.69 -2.69 24.25
N GLU A 524 11.04 -3.39 23.18
CA GLU A 524 10.09 -4.17 22.37
C GLU A 524 9.62 -5.40 23.14
N TYR A 525 10.52 -6.07 23.83
CA TYR A 525 10.21 -7.28 24.60
C TYR A 525 9.37 -7.00 25.84
N VAL A 526 9.54 -5.84 26.49
CA VAL A 526 8.80 -5.46 27.69
C VAL A 526 7.41 -4.90 27.37
N LYS A 527 7.28 -4.13 26.31
CA LYS A 527 5.99 -3.51 25.92
C LYS A 527 5.09 -4.43 25.11
N GLY A 528 5.63 -5.50 24.51
CA GLY A 528 4.92 -6.42 23.62
C GLY A 528 4.73 -5.88 22.21
N VAL A 529 4.37 -6.79 21.27
CA VAL A 529 4.20 -6.50 19.83
C VAL A 529 2.96 -5.67 19.52
N ASN A 530 2.12 -5.39 20.48
CA ASN A 530 0.85 -4.67 20.34
C ASN A 530 0.98 -3.14 20.45
N GLU A 531 2.09 -2.55 20.01
CA GLU A 531 2.15 -1.10 19.89
C GLU A 531 1.37 -0.60 18.68
N PRO A 532 0.30 0.16 18.88
CA PRO A 532 -0.49 0.69 17.77
C PRO A 532 0.19 1.83 17.02
N ASP A 533 1.33 2.34 17.48
CA ASP A 533 1.96 3.52 16.86
C ASP A 533 3.47 3.38 16.67
N GLN A 534 3.86 3.15 15.42
CA GLN A 534 5.27 3.14 15.01
C GLN A 534 5.96 4.52 15.16
N SER A 535 5.22 5.61 15.40
CA SER A 535 5.77 6.96 15.56
C SER A 535 6.54 7.14 16.87
N GLU A 536 6.28 6.31 17.89
CA GLU A 536 7.06 6.34 19.14
C GLU A 536 8.37 5.54 19.06
N ARG A 537 8.56 4.69 18.04
CA ARG A 537 9.80 3.93 17.86
C ARG A 537 11.02 4.83 17.66
N SER A 538 10.86 6.00 17.06
CA SER A 538 11.97 6.96 16.83
C SER A 538 12.42 7.71 18.08
N LYS A 539 11.61 7.74 19.16
CA LYS A 539 11.92 8.49 20.40
C LYS A 539 12.57 7.66 21.50
N LEU A 540 12.57 6.33 21.41
CA LEU A 540 13.09 5.41 22.44
C LEU A 540 14.06 4.38 21.86
N GLY A 541 15.02 4.83 21.08
CA GLY A 541 16.21 4.07 20.74
C GLY A 541 17.21 4.01 21.91
N CYS A 542 16.74 3.71 23.12
CA CYS A 542 17.66 3.45 24.22
C CYS A 542 18.18 2.01 24.07
N VAL A 543 19.38 1.89 23.53
CA VAL A 543 20.23 0.71 23.73
C VAL A 543 20.63 0.71 25.20
N LEU A 544 19.99 -0.11 26.02
CA LEU A 544 20.42 -0.33 27.40
C LEU A 544 21.67 -1.21 27.37
N ILE A 545 22.83 -0.58 27.46
CA ILE A 545 24.08 -1.30 27.70
C ILE A 545 24.19 -1.49 29.21
N TRP A 546 23.97 -2.71 29.69
CA TRP A 546 24.25 -3.06 31.08
C TRP A 546 25.66 -3.65 31.16
N LEU A 547 26.54 -2.95 31.86
CA LEU A 547 27.82 -3.47 32.31
C LEU A 547 27.60 -4.11 33.68
N CYS A 548 27.45 -5.43 33.76
CA CYS A 548 27.51 -6.16 35.02
C CYS A 548 28.97 -6.45 35.35
N THR A 549 29.56 -5.63 36.21
CA THR A 549 30.78 -5.99 36.94
C THR A 549 30.36 -6.62 38.26
N LYS A 550 30.83 -7.87 38.53
CA LYS A 550 30.77 -8.45 39.86
C LYS A 550 31.83 -7.82 40.76
#